data_285abc7af622e0988ee936b60134a6e6
#
_entry.id   285abc7af622e0988ee936b60134a6e6
#
_cell.length_a   1.000
_cell.length_b   1.000
_cell.length_c   1.000
_cell.angle_alpha   90.00
_cell.angle_beta   90.00
_cell.angle_gamma   90.00
#
_symmetry.space_group_name_H-M   'P 1'
#
loop_
_entity.id
_entity.type
_entity.pdbx_description
1 polymer ?
#
loop_
_entity_poly.entity_id
_entity_poly.type
_entity_poly.pdbx_seq_one_letter_code
_entity_poly.pdbx_strand_id
1 'polypeptide(L)' 'IVLVDYKTDKVSLGGEQDLIDLYHIQLEDYAAALERMLQKKVKETYIYSFTLRKMIPLS' A
#
# COMPACT_ATOMS: atom_id res chain seq x y z
N ILE A 1 -12.43 -2.72 -6.23
CA ILE A 1 -11.62 -1.51 -5.96
C ILE A 1 -10.17 -1.92 -5.77
N VAL A 2 -9.28 -1.20 -6.42
CA VAL A 2 -7.84 -1.35 -6.25
C VAL A 2 -7.34 -0.12 -5.51
N LEU A 3 -6.67 -0.34 -4.38
CA LEU A 3 -6.12 0.75 -3.57
C LEU A 3 -4.62 0.87 -3.83
N VAL A 4 -4.20 2.05 -4.26
CA VAL A 4 -2.78 2.34 -4.47
C VAL A 4 -2.40 3.54 -3.63
N ASP A 5 -1.37 3.40 -2.80
CA ASP A 5 -0.82 4.49 -2.01
C ASP A 5 0.55 4.87 -2.55
N TYR A 6 0.78 6.14 -2.77
CA TYR A 6 2.04 6.64 -3.33
C TYR A 6 2.95 7.08 -2.19
N LYS A 7 4.14 6.54 -2.15
CA LYS A 7 5.12 6.87 -1.11
C LYS A 7 6.37 7.48 -1.72
N THR A 8 6.79 8.60 -1.15
CA THR A 8 7.99 9.32 -1.58
C THR A 8 9.16 9.10 -0.64
N ASP A 9 9.01 8.25 0.36
CA ASP A 9 10.05 7.97 1.33
C ASP A 9 11.29 7.42 0.64
N LYS A 10 12.45 7.84 1.10
CA LYS A 10 13.71 7.29 0.60
C LYS A 10 13.87 5.86 1.13
N VAL A 11 14.11 4.95 0.21
CA VAL A 11 14.27 3.54 0.54
C VAL A 11 15.58 3.06 -0.03
N SER A 12 16.38 2.37 0.76
CA SER A 12 17.62 1.79 0.28
C SER A 12 17.33 0.57 -0.58
N LEU A 13 18.34 0.11 -1.31
CA LEU A 13 18.22 -1.09 -2.12
C LEU A 13 17.79 -2.26 -1.23
N GLY A 14 16.75 -2.95 -1.63
CA GLY A 14 16.19 -4.03 -0.83
C GLY A 14 15.21 -3.59 0.24
N GLY A 15 14.84 -2.30 0.27
CA GLY A 15 13.94 -1.77 1.27
C GLY A 15 12.46 -2.01 1.06
N GLU A 16 12.09 -2.84 0.08
CA GLU A 16 10.68 -3.17 -0.17
C GLU A 16 9.99 -3.75 1.05
N GLN A 17 10.66 -4.67 1.73
CA GLN A 17 10.11 -5.31 2.91
C GLN A 17 9.91 -4.31 4.03
N ASP A 18 10.79 -3.34 4.15
CA ASP A 18 10.65 -2.27 5.15
C ASP A 18 9.39 -1.43 4.88
N LEU A 19 9.12 -1.12 3.63
CA LEU A 19 7.89 -0.41 3.26
C LEU A 19 6.66 -1.24 3.56
N ILE A 20 6.69 -2.52 3.23
CA ILE A 20 5.57 -3.43 3.50
C ILE A 20 5.31 -3.48 5.00
N ASP A 21 6.35 -3.68 5.80
CA ASP A 21 6.21 -3.78 7.25
C ASP A 21 5.67 -2.49 7.87
N LEU A 22 6.13 -1.34 7.36
CA LEU A 22 5.73 -0.04 7.88
C LEU A 22 4.26 0.28 7.56
N TYR A 23 3.83 -0.01 6.34
CA TYR A 23 2.55 0.48 5.86
C TYR A 23 1.46 -0.58 5.73
N HIS A 24 1.80 -1.84 5.94
CA HIS A 24 0.86 -2.95 5.76
C HIS A 24 -0.39 -2.78 6.64
N ILE A 25 -0.18 -2.55 7.93
CA ILE A 25 -1.29 -2.39 8.88
C ILE A 25 -2.08 -1.13 8.57
N GLN A 26 -1.39 -0.04 8.27
CA GLN A 26 -2.03 1.24 7.96
C GLN A 26 -2.94 1.11 6.74
N LEU A 27 -2.48 0.44 5.69
CA LEU A 27 -3.28 0.27 4.48
C LEU A 27 -4.41 -0.71 4.67
N GLU A 28 -4.24 -1.73 5.50
CA GLU A 28 -5.34 -2.63 5.85
C GLU A 28 -6.47 -1.88 6.55
N ASP A 29 -6.13 -1.01 7.51
CA ASP A 29 -7.12 -0.20 8.21
C ASP A 29 -7.81 0.77 7.25
N TYR A 30 -7.04 1.37 6.37
CA TYR A 30 -7.58 2.29 5.37
C TYR A 30 -8.53 1.57 4.40
N ALA A 31 -8.13 0.38 3.94
CA ALA A 31 -8.96 -0.43 3.06
C ALA A 31 -10.27 -0.83 3.74
N ALA A 32 -10.22 -1.23 5.01
CA ALA A 32 -11.41 -1.59 5.76
C ALA A 32 -12.37 -0.40 5.90
N ALA A 33 -11.85 0.80 6.15
CA ALA A 33 -12.65 2.01 6.23
C ALA A 33 -13.32 2.32 4.88
N LEU A 34 -12.58 2.19 3.79
CA LEU A 34 -13.12 2.40 2.45
C LEU A 34 -14.22 1.41 2.12
N GLU A 35 -14.03 0.15 2.47
CA GLU A 35 -15.03 -0.88 2.24
C GLU A 35 -16.35 -0.56 2.93
N ARG A 36 -16.28 -0.04 4.16
CA ARG A 36 -17.47 0.38 4.89
C ARG A 36 -18.15 1.58 4.24
N MET A 37 -17.36 2.57 3.84
CA MET A 37 -17.90 3.80 3.24
C MET A 37 -18.57 3.55 1.90
N LEU A 38 -17.92 2.75 1.05
CA LEU A 38 -18.36 2.54 -0.32
C LEU A 38 -19.20 1.29 -0.49
N GLN A 39 -19.27 0.44 0.53
CA GLN A 39 -19.96 -0.86 0.48
C GLN A 39 -19.44 -1.72 -0.68
N LYS A 40 -18.13 -1.63 -0.93
CA LYS A 40 -17.45 -2.42 -1.96
C LYS A 40 -16.17 -2.97 -1.36
N LYS A 41 -15.78 -4.17 -1.79
CA LYS A 41 -14.55 -4.77 -1.31
C LYS A 41 -13.34 -4.20 -2.03
N VAL A 42 -12.27 -3.98 -1.27
CA VAL A 42 -10.97 -3.63 -1.84
C VAL A 42 -10.32 -4.94 -2.29
N LYS A 43 -10.18 -5.08 -3.60
CA LYS A 43 -9.69 -6.31 -4.22
C LYS A 43 -8.19 -6.46 -4.07
N GLU A 44 -7.46 -5.39 -4.22
CA GLU A 44 -6.01 -5.40 -4.20
C GLU A 44 -5.50 -4.12 -3.53
N THR A 45 -4.36 -4.23 -2.82
CA THR A 45 -3.68 -3.09 -2.22
C THR A 45 -2.24 -3.07 -2.69
N TYR A 46 -1.76 -1.87 -3.05
CA TYR A 46 -0.41 -1.66 -3.52
C TYR A 46 0.19 -0.41 -2.90
N ILE A 47 1.52 -0.41 -2.79
CA ILE A 47 2.29 0.80 -2.56
C ILE A 47 3.09 1.07 -3.83
N TYR A 48 3.03 2.30 -4.33
CA TYR A 48 3.94 2.72 -5.38
C TYR A 48 5.08 3.51 -4.75
N SER A 49 6.29 3.00 -4.84
CA SER A 49 7.47 3.66 -4.30
C SER A 49 8.14 4.48 -5.38
N PHE A 50 8.18 5.80 -5.21
CA PHE A 50 8.87 6.68 -6.15
C PHE A 50 10.38 6.46 -6.13
N THR A 51 10.93 6.12 -4.98
CA THR A 51 12.36 5.85 -4.86
C THR A 51 12.75 4.59 -5.62
N LEU A 52 11.97 3.52 -5.46
CA LEU A 52 12.23 2.25 -6.12
C LEU A 52 11.62 2.17 -7.52
N ARG A 53 10.73 3.10 -7.85
CA ARG A 53 10.02 3.19 -9.13
C ARG A 53 9.29 1.90 -9.47
N LYS A 54 8.57 1.35 -8.49
CA LYS A 54 7.83 0.11 -8.72
C LYS A 54 6.61 0.01 -7.83
N MET A 55 5.65 -0.81 -8.28
CA MET A 55 4.48 -1.18 -7.51
C MET A 55 4.81 -2.35 -6.60
N ILE A 56 4.43 -2.24 -5.34
CA ILE A 56 4.66 -3.28 -4.35
C ILE A 56 3.31 -3.80 -3.89
N PRO A 57 2.95 -5.05 -4.21
CA PRO A 57 1.68 -5.61 -3.76
C PRO A 57 1.72 -5.91 -2.27
N LEU A 58 0.65 -5.58 -1.56
CA LEU A 58 0.50 -5.87 -0.14
C LEU A 58 -0.47 -7.03 0.13
N SER A 59 -1.33 -7.26 -0.83
CA SER A 59 -2.30 -8.36 -0.68
C SER A 59 -2.71 -8.92 -2.02
#